data_7e063b6ca15ff1e625903a21e95a5fc9
#
_entry.id   7e063b6ca15ff1e625903a21e95a5fc9
#
_cell.length_a   1.000
_cell.length_b   1.000
_cell.length_c   1.000
_cell.angle_alpha   90.00
_cell.angle_beta   90.00
_cell.angle_gamma   90.00
#
_symmetry.space_group_name_H-M   'P 1'
#
loop_
_entity.id
_entity.type
_entity.pdbx_description
1 polymer ?
#
loop_
_entity_poly.entity_id
_entity_poly.type
_entity_poly.pdbx_seq_one_letter_code
_entity_poly.pdbx_strand_id
1 'polypeptide(L)'
;MSSEENQRPQPVRHWFQFRLRNLLALIAIASAVLGWFVFELDQRQGEKQAIAWVEEMSGAVGFEFKGSVGAQLDYKPVRFIEVSWWNKFKDNLFGRRVVSVNLSGSAVSDLSPLADLKNLHLLNLHQAEVSDLTPLAGLKHLKELDLSEASDLDDLAPLGNLKRLNRLVLSCSAVSDLRPLAGLRNLEDLELRDTSVSDLSPLAALEKLDFLHLGNVVKVHDLNPLADLKRLNWLVLYNTQVSDLTPLAGLINLERLDVNGTRVRELSPLAGLEKLDELDVVGAEIKVEDLAPLAGLKNLRSLSLSMTEGRDVTPLSGLEKLCLLTLRGEQLNDFSPLAELTNLEIVRLDGTSLSDLSPLSELRKLRIIYMSRTKVSDLSPLVELNLERIFIRKTRVNESQLEAFRLAHPNCAVYR
;
A
#
# COMPACT_ATOMS: atom_id res chain seq x y z
N MET A 1 70.02 15.44 -77.48
CA MET A 1 69.26 14.31 -76.96
C MET A 1 68.85 14.71 -75.60
N SER A 2 67.63 15.24 -75.49
CA SER A 2 67.03 15.78 -74.29
C SER A 2 65.84 14.86 -73.94
N SER A 3 65.88 14.33 -72.81
CA SER A 3 64.79 13.53 -72.22
C SER A 3 63.75 14.47 -71.55
N GLU A 4 62.58 14.57 -72.14
CA GLU A 4 61.39 15.19 -71.48
C GLU A 4 60.82 14.28 -70.41
N GLU A 5 60.84 14.74 -69.20
CA GLU A 5 60.28 14.11 -68.06
C GLU A 5 58.78 14.43 -67.96
N ASN A 6 57.93 13.46 -68.17
CA ASN A 6 56.49 13.52 -68.25
C ASN A 6 55.94 13.62 -66.80
N GLN A 7 55.68 14.83 -66.31
CA GLN A 7 54.96 15.06 -64.99
C GLN A 7 53.47 14.86 -65.19
N ARG A 8 52.94 13.74 -64.64
CA ARG A 8 51.50 13.50 -64.49
C ARG A 8 50.96 14.39 -63.39
N PRO A 9 49.82 15.07 -63.56
CA PRO A 9 49.21 15.89 -62.49
C PRO A 9 48.65 14.96 -61.40
N GLN A 10 49.00 15.27 -60.16
CA GLN A 10 48.49 14.58 -58.96
C GLN A 10 47.02 14.93 -58.73
N PRO A 11 46.12 14.04 -58.20
CA PRO A 11 44.69 14.25 -58.05
C PRO A 11 44.41 15.12 -56.87
N VAL A 12 44.20 16.40 -57.03
CA VAL A 12 43.79 17.37 -55.98
C VAL A 12 42.35 17.15 -55.50
N ARG A 13 41.58 16.26 -56.15
CA ARG A 13 40.14 16.08 -55.89
C ARG A 13 39.77 15.40 -54.58
N HIS A 14 40.60 14.54 -54.00
CA HIS A 14 40.20 13.79 -52.79
C HIS A 14 40.32 14.58 -51.50
N TRP A 15 41.19 15.56 -51.40
CA TRP A 15 41.38 16.35 -50.18
C TRP A 15 40.24 17.33 -49.92
N PHE A 16 39.69 17.93 -50.98
CA PHE A 16 38.58 18.85 -50.86
C PHE A 16 37.25 18.15 -50.51
N GLN A 17 36.99 16.95 -51.05
CA GLN A 17 35.78 16.20 -50.75
C GLN A 17 35.81 15.66 -49.34
N PHE A 18 36.95 15.26 -48.80
CA PHE A 18 37.09 14.80 -47.42
C PHE A 18 36.87 15.96 -46.45
N ARG A 19 37.38 17.11 -46.71
CA ARG A 19 37.14 18.34 -45.89
C ARG A 19 35.66 18.80 -45.92
N LEU A 20 35.02 18.77 -47.06
CA LEU A 20 33.61 19.19 -47.20
C LEU A 20 32.67 18.23 -46.44
N ARG A 21 32.87 16.94 -46.55
CA ARG A 21 32.08 15.96 -45.77
C ARG A 21 32.28 16.11 -44.28
N ASN A 22 33.49 16.34 -43.81
CA ASN A 22 33.78 16.58 -42.42
C ASN A 22 33.16 17.91 -41.93
N LEU A 23 33.20 18.94 -42.76
CA LEU A 23 32.55 20.23 -42.43
C LEU A 23 31.03 20.10 -42.36
N LEU A 24 30.40 19.38 -43.28
CA LEU A 24 28.96 19.11 -43.25
C LEU A 24 28.56 18.27 -42.04
N ALA A 25 29.39 17.24 -41.65
CA ALA A 25 29.19 16.46 -40.46
C ALA A 25 29.27 17.34 -39.18
N LEU A 26 30.27 18.21 -39.11
CA LEU A 26 30.42 19.16 -37.99
C LEU A 26 29.24 20.12 -37.91
N ILE A 27 28.75 20.66 -39.03
CA ILE A 27 27.56 21.55 -39.07
C ILE A 27 26.33 20.76 -38.59
N ALA A 28 26.13 19.51 -39.04
CA ALA A 28 25.02 18.67 -38.61
C ALA A 28 25.07 18.39 -37.10
N ILE A 29 26.24 18.07 -36.55
CA ILE A 29 26.45 17.86 -35.12
C ILE A 29 26.20 19.15 -34.35
N ALA A 30 26.73 20.28 -34.81
CA ALA A 30 26.53 21.58 -34.17
C ALA A 30 25.05 21.99 -34.19
N SER A 31 24.34 21.74 -35.29
CA SER A 31 22.89 22.02 -35.40
C SER A 31 22.07 21.13 -34.44
N ALA A 32 22.43 19.83 -34.32
CA ALA A 32 21.80 18.92 -33.40
C ALA A 32 22.03 19.33 -31.93
N VAL A 33 23.27 19.74 -31.60
CA VAL A 33 23.63 20.23 -30.26
C VAL A 33 22.90 21.53 -29.95
N LEU A 34 22.84 22.46 -30.90
CA LEU A 34 22.12 23.72 -30.72
C LEU A 34 20.61 23.51 -30.57
N GLY A 35 20.02 22.63 -31.39
CA GLY A 35 18.61 22.28 -31.28
C GLY A 35 18.30 21.60 -29.92
N TRP A 36 19.16 20.71 -29.47
CA TRP A 36 19.04 20.14 -28.12
C TRP A 36 19.17 21.20 -27.02
N PHE A 37 20.11 22.14 -27.16
CA PHE A 37 20.32 23.21 -26.19
C PHE A 37 19.12 24.15 -26.09
N VAL A 38 18.52 24.54 -27.23
CA VAL A 38 17.29 25.35 -27.26
C VAL A 38 16.12 24.58 -26.62
N PHE A 39 15.96 23.32 -26.94
CA PHE A 39 14.95 22.46 -26.33
C PHE A 39 15.11 22.38 -24.80
N GLU A 40 16.35 22.21 -24.33
CA GLU A 40 16.65 22.14 -22.90
C GLU A 40 16.35 23.47 -22.18
N LEU A 41 16.63 24.62 -22.81
CA LEU A 41 16.30 25.95 -22.27
C LEU A 41 14.79 26.14 -22.14
N ASP A 42 14.02 25.77 -23.16
CA ASP A 42 12.56 25.86 -23.17
C ASP A 42 11.95 25.04 -22.03
N GLN A 43 12.39 23.76 -21.90
CA GLN A 43 11.98 22.89 -20.78
C GLN A 43 12.29 23.51 -19.41
N ARG A 44 13.44 24.20 -19.27
CA ARG A 44 13.82 24.85 -18.01
C ARG A 44 13.01 26.11 -17.71
N GLN A 45 12.52 26.79 -18.73
CA GLN A 45 11.65 27.96 -18.53
C GLN A 45 10.29 27.48 -17.99
N GLY A 46 9.68 26.44 -18.56
CA GLY A 46 8.44 25.84 -18.08
C GLY A 46 8.59 25.29 -16.63
N GLU A 47 9.73 24.62 -16.36
CA GLU A 47 10.02 24.10 -15.02
C GLU A 47 10.12 25.22 -13.95
N LYS A 48 10.74 26.37 -14.29
CA LYS A 48 10.80 27.54 -13.39
C LYS A 48 9.43 28.15 -13.13
N GLN A 49 8.59 28.24 -14.16
CA GLN A 49 7.22 28.74 -14.01
C GLN A 49 6.39 27.81 -13.11
N ALA A 50 6.51 26.50 -13.30
CA ALA A 50 5.84 25.51 -12.46
C ALA A 50 6.31 25.59 -10.99
N ILE A 51 7.62 25.75 -10.73
CA ILE A 51 8.14 25.93 -9.37
C ILE A 51 7.51 27.15 -8.70
N ALA A 52 7.52 28.30 -9.38
CA ALA A 52 6.95 29.54 -8.85
C ALA A 52 5.45 29.37 -8.53
N TRP A 53 4.71 28.68 -9.40
CA TRP A 53 3.30 28.41 -9.18
C TRP A 53 3.08 27.44 -7.99
N VAL A 54 3.89 26.38 -7.84
CA VAL A 54 3.81 25.45 -6.68
C VAL A 54 4.06 26.20 -5.37
N GLU A 55 5.04 27.12 -5.35
CA GLU A 55 5.33 27.95 -4.17
C GLU A 55 4.18 28.91 -3.85
N GLU A 56 3.55 29.51 -4.87
CA GLU A 56 2.35 30.36 -4.72
C GLU A 56 1.18 29.58 -4.09
N MET A 57 1.00 28.30 -4.46
CA MET A 57 -0.01 27.41 -3.89
C MET A 57 0.38 26.85 -2.52
N SER A 58 1.41 27.37 -1.87
CA SER A 58 1.94 26.87 -0.60
C SER A 58 2.41 25.41 -0.65
N GLY A 59 2.74 24.91 -1.84
CA GLY A 59 3.27 23.57 -2.07
C GLY A 59 4.78 23.47 -1.87
N ALA A 60 5.31 22.27 -1.99
CA ALA A 60 6.74 21.99 -1.90
C ALA A 60 7.26 21.24 -3.13
N VAL A 61 8.47 21.55 -3.56
CA VAL A 61 9.15 20.89 -4.66
C VAL A 61 10.38 20.13 -4.17
N GLY A 62 10.58 18.93 -4.70
CA GLY A 62 11.78 18.12 -4.48
C GLY A 62 12.60 18.03 -5.76
N PHE A 63 13.93 18.11 -5.60
CA PHE A 63 14.88 18.05 -6.70
C PHE A 63 15.63 16.72 -6.66
N GLU A 64 16.15 16.29 -7.83
CA GLU A 64 17.01 15.12 -7.92
C GLU A 64 18.28 15.33 -7.08
N PHE A 65 18.45 14.50 -6.02
CA PHE A 65 19.60 14.57 -5.11
C PHE A 65 20.46 13.31 -5.23
N LYS A 66 21.79 13.50 -5.12
CA LYS A 66 22.71 12.43 -4.77
C LYS A 66 22.80 12.30 -3.26
N GLY A 67 21.93 11.52 -2.66
CA GLY A 67 21.92 11.27 -1.21
C GLY A 67 20.49 11.22 -0.69
N SER A 68 20.25 10.32 0.23
CA SER A 68 18.96 10.07 0.85
C SER A 68 18.21 11.35 1.21
N VAL A 69 17.07 11.58 0.56
CA VAL A 69 16.10 12.55 1.05
C VAL A 69 15.26 11.84 2.10
N GLY A 70 15.48 12.16 3.35
CA GLY A 70 14.54 11.89 4.42
C GLY A 70 13.35 12.83 4.27
N ALA A 71 12.38 12.49 3.48
CA ALA A 71 11.05 13.02 3.64
C ALA A 71 10.34 12.14 4.65
N GLN A 72 9.87 12.74 5.72
CA GLN A 72 9.09 12.14 6.77
C GLN A 72 7.65 11.89 6.27
N LEU A 73 7.54 10.90 5.40
CA LEU A 73 6.35 10.12 5.15
C LEU A 73 6.82 8.69 5.40
N ASP A 74 6.07 7.88 6.10
CA ASP A 74 6.37 6.47 6.44
C ASP A 74 6.47 5.57 5.20
N TYR A 75 7.31 5.95 4.22
CA TYR A 75 7.54 5.25 2.96
C TYR A 75 8.99 4.82 2.85
N LYS A 76 9.20 3.61 2.39
CA LYS A 76 10.52 3.03 2.10
C LYS A 76 11.36 4.02 1.28
N PRO A 77 12.62 4.30 1.66
CA PRO A 77 13.44 5.27 0.95
C PRO A 77 13.66 4.85 -0.50
N VAL A 78 13.36 5.75 -1.44
CA VAL A 78 13.67 5.56 -2.85
C VAL A 78 15.19 5.47 -3.01
N ARG A 79 15.72 4.29 -3.41
CA ARG A 79 17.14 4.10 -3.73
C ARG A 79 17.41 4.73 -5.09
N PHE A 80 18.16 5.82 -5.12
CA PHE A 80 18.61 6.45 -6.36
C PHE A 80 19.78 5.69 -6.98
N ILE A 81 19.68 5.42 -8.29
CA ILE A 81 20.69 4.77 -9.11
C ILE A 81 21.80 5.78 -9.47
N GLU A 82 23.05 5.32 -9.58
CA GLU A 82 24.20 6.14 -9.95
C GLU A 82 23.95 6.96 -11.22
N VAL A 83 24.15 8.27 -11.10
CA VAL A 83 23.96 9.22 -12.20
C VAL A 83 25.24 9.28 -13.05
N SER A 84 25.11 9.04 -14.36
CA SER A 84 26.16 9.16 -15.39
C SER A 84 26.84 10.55 -15.31
N TRP A 85 28.15 10.62 -15.69
CA TRP A 85 28.89 11.89 -15.81
C TRP A 85 28.15 12.93 -16.67
N TRP A 86 27.37 12.49 -17.65
CA TRP A 86 26.56 13.33 -18.54
C TRP A 86 25.43 14.03 -17.80
N ASN A 87 24.77 13.37 -16.83
CA ASN A 87 23.76 14.01 -16.00
C ASN A 87 24.39 15.02 -15.04
N LYS A 88 25.59 14.74 -14.48
CA LYS A 88 26.34 15.74 -13.70
C LYS A 88 26.66 17.00 -14.50
N PHE A 89 27.02 16.85 -15.77
CA PHE A 89 27.31 17.98 -16.67
C PHE A 89 26.04 18.81 -16.91
N LYS A 90 24.90 18.16 -17.18
CA LYS A 90 23.61 18.85 -17.34
C LYS A 90 23.19 19.60 -16.08
N ASP A 91 23.30 18.99 -14.90
CA ASP A 91 22.94 19.60 -13.62
C ASP A 91 23.79 20.82 -13.31
N ASN A 92 25.07 20.80 -13.66
CA ASN A 92 25.96 21.96 -13.50
C ASN A 92 25.62 23.10 -14.47
N LEU A 93 25.18 22.77 -15.68
CA LEU A 93 24.89 23.74 -16.73
C LEU A 93 23.48 24.35 -16.62
N PHE A 94 22.49 23.53 -16.26
CA PHE A 94 21.07 23.87 -16.28
C PHE A 94 20.38 23.86 -14.91
N GLY A 95 21.09 23.45 -13.86
CA GLY A 95 20.52 23.24 -12.53
C GLY A 95 19.83 21.89 -12.36
N ARG A 96 19.32 21.61 -11.16
CA ARG A 96 18.66 20.36 -10.80
C ARG A 96 17.24 20.30 -11.39
N ARG A 97 16.77 19.10 -11.69
CA ARG A 97 15.40 18.88 -12.16
C ARG A 97 14.44 18.62 -11.01
N VAL A 98 13.21 19.11 -11.14
CA VAL A 98 12.11 18.80 -10.23
C VAL A 98 11.70 17.35 -10.45
N VAL A 99 11.71 16.56 -9.37
CA VAL A 99 11.30 15.15 -9.38
C VAL A 99 10.14 14.86 -8.42
N SER A 100 9.83 15.80 -7.53
CA SER A 100 8.73 15.65 -6.57
C SER A 100 8.01 16.98 -6.40
N VAL A 101 6.68 16.92 -6.34
CA VAL A 101 5.80 18.06 -6.02
C VAL A 101 4.79 17.61 -4.97
N ASN A 102 4.66 18.40 -3.92
CA ASN A 102 3.65 18.21 -2.89
C ASN A 102 2.73 19.44 -2.84
N LEU A 103 1.46 19.24 -3.15
CA LEU A 103 0.37 20.22 -3.12
C LEU A 103 -0.78 19.74 -2.22
N SER A 104 -0.47 18.87 -1.26
CA SER A 104 -1.45 18.34 -0.32
C SER A 104 -2.15 19.45 0.46
N GLY A 105 -3.48 19.40 0.52
CA GLY A 105 -4.32 20.36 1.24
C GLY A 105 -4.39 21.74 0.58
N SER A 106 -3.90 21.89 -0.66
CA SER A 106 -4.01 23.15 -1.42
C SER A 106 -5.33 23.21 -2.19
N ALA A 107 -5.89 24.40 -2.36
CA ALA A 107 -7.08 24.64 -3.19
C ALA A 107 -6.73 24.64 -4.69
N VAL A 108 -5.90 23.69 -5.14
CA VAL A 108 -5.49 23.56 -6.53
C VAL A 108 -6.55 22.81 -7.32
N SER A 109 -7.02 23.40 -8.41
CA SER A 109 -7.91 22.77 -9.41
C SER A 109 -7.30 22.71 -10.81
N ASP A 110 -6.44 23.68 -11.19
CA ASP A 110 -5.75 23.70 -12.50
C ASP A 110 -4.34 23.13 -12.38
N LEU A 111 -4.09 21.99 -13.02
CA LEU A 111 -2.79 21.30 -13.05
C LEU A 111 -1.95 21.68 -14.28
N SER A 112 -2.41 22.61 -15.15
CA SER A 112 -1.70 22.98 -16.37
C SER A 112 -0.24 23.38 -16.14
N PRO A 113 0.13 24.08 -15.06
CA PRO A 113 1.53 24.44 -14.80
C PRO A 113 2.45 23.24 -14.56
N LEU A 114 1.90 22.07 -14.14
CA LEU A 114 2.70 20.85 -13.91
C LEU A 114 3.05 20.13 -15.22
N ALA A 115 2.37 20.44 -16.33
CA ALA A 115 2.53 19.72 -17.60
C ALA A 115 3.97 19.73 -18.14
N ASP A 116 4.78 20.74 -17.78
CA ASP A 116 6.18 20.88 -18.19
C ASP A 116 7.19 20.16 -17.28
N LEU A 117 6.75 19.63 -16.15
CA LEU A 117 7.60 18.88 -15.21
C LEU A 117 7.86 17.44 -15.70
N LYS A 118 8.43 17.28 -16.91
CA LYS A 118 8.58 15.98 -17.58
C LYS A 118 9.40 14.93 -16.81
N ASN A 119 10.19 15.36 -15.81
CA ASN A 119 10.97 14.47 -14.94
C ASN A 119 10.30 14.19 -13.60
N LEU A 120 9.03 14.61 -13.41
CA LEU A 120 8.31 14.36 -12.17
C LEU A 120 8.13 12.86 -11.93
N HIS A 121 8.50 12.41 -10.73
CA HIS A 121 8.36 11.05 -10.24
C HIS A 121 7.26 10.92 -9.18
N LEU A 122 7.13 11.91 -8.33
CA LEU A 122 6.21 11.92 -7.19
C LEU A 122 5.32 13.15 -7.27
N LEU A 123 4.01 12.96 -7.20
CA LEU A 123 3.02 14.04 -7.13
C LEU A 123 2.00 13.73 -6.05
N ASN A 124 1.94 14.60 -5.05
CA ASN A 124 0.94 14.54 -3.99
C ASN A 124 -0.07 15.66 -4.16
N LEU A 125 -1.31 15.28 -4.39
CA LEU A 125 -2.50 16.13 -4.55
C LEU A 125 -3.60 15.74 -3.53
N HIS A 126 -3.21 15.14 -2.38
CA HIS A 126 -4.15 14.81 -1.33
C HIS A 126 -4.98 16.02 -0.91
N GLN A 127 -6.30 15.89 -0.86
CA GLN A 127 -7.24 16.97 -0.56
C GLN A 127 -7.20 18.16 -1.55
N ALA A 128 -6.71 17.98 -2.77
CA ALA A 128 -6.78 19.00 -3.80
C ALA A 128 -8.14 18.96 -4.53
N GLU A 129 -8.64 20.13 -4.98
CA GLU A 129 -9.92 20.24 -5.67
C GLU A 129 -9.80 19.91 -7.18
N VAL A 130 -9.16 18.76 -7.48
CA VAL A 130 -8.80 18.36 -8.85
C VAL A 130 -9.85 17.46 -9.45
N SER A 131 -10.32 17.79 -10.67
CA SER A 131 -11.20 16.95 -11.48
C SER A 131 -10.61 16.66 -12.88
N ASP A 132 -9.74 17.54 -13.42
CA ASP A 132 -9.09 17.34 -14.72
C ASP A 132 -7.62 16.91 -14.58
N LEU A 133 -7.33 15.67 -14.99
CA LEU A 133 -5.98 15.09 -14.99
C LEU A 133 -5.28 15.21 -16.35
N THR A 134 -5.89 15.84 -17.36
CA THR A 134 -5.34 15.97 -18.71
C THR A 134 -3.90 16.53 -18.72
N PRO A 135 -3.53 17.53 -17.89
CA PRO A 135 -2.16 18.05 -17.84
C PRO A 135 -1.12 17.00 -17.42
N LEU A 136 -1.52 15.95 -16.69
CA LEU A 136 -0.62 14.89 -16.21
C LEU A 136 -0.31 13.83 -17.28
N ALA A 137 -1.10 13.74 -18.36
CA ALA A 137 -0.97 12.66 -19.37
C ALA A 137 0.42 12.56 -20.03
N GLY A 138 1.18 13.69 -20.04
CA GLY A 138 2.54 13.77 -20.56
C GLY A 138 3.66 13.41 -19.58
N LEU A 139 3.36 13.19 -18.29
CA LEU A 139 4.34 12.97 -17.23
C LEU A 139 4.78 11.49 -17.14
N LYS A 140 5.36 10.98 -18.21
CA LYS A 140 5.68 9.55 -18.39
C LYS A 140 6.71 8.98 -17.39
N HIS A 141 7.33 9.83 -16.59
CA HIS A 141 8.27 9.44 -15.53
C HIS A 141 7.60 9.31 -14.17
N LEU A 142 6.31 9.69 -14.05
CA LEU A 142 5.56 9.61 -12.81
C LEU A 142 5.47 8.16 -12.32
N LYS A 143 5.81 7.97 -11.06
CA LYS A 143 5.83 6.69 -10.34
C LYS A 143 4.78 6.64 -9.26
N GLU A 144 4.62 7.71 -8.51
CA GLU A 144 3.69 7.80 -7.40
C GLU A 144 2.78 9.00 -7.60
N LEU A 145 1.49 8.77 -7.43
CA LEU A 145 0.44 9.78 -7.54
C LEU A 145 -0.58 9.57 -6.42
N ASP A 146 -0.72 10.59 -5.58
CA ASP A 146 -1.76 10.64 -4.56
C ASP A 146 -2.82 11.67 -4.96
N LEU A 147 -4.04 11.18 -5.16
CA LEU A 147 -5.26 11.93 -5.50
C LEU A 147 -6.36 11.66 -4.46
N SER A 148 -5.97 11.24 -3.26
CA SER A 148 -6.94 10.95 -2.20
C SER A 148 -7.71 12.21 -1.78
N GLU A 149 -8.99 12.01 -1.48
CA GLU A 149 -9.95 13.06 -1.13
C GLU A 149 -10.23 14.10 -2.26
N ALA A 150 -9.86 13.78 -3.52
CA ALA A 150 -10.29 14.53 -4.70
C ALA A 150 -11.74 14.13 -5.05
N SER A 151 -12.73 14.71 -4.33
CA SER A 151 -14.12 14.27 -4.35
C SER A 151 -14.80 14.36 -5.73
N ASP A 152 -14.37 15.29 -6.59
CA ASP A 152 -14.96 15.52 -7.91
C ASP A 152 -14.22 14.76 -9.03
N LEU A 153 -13.19 13.98 -8.69
CA LEU A 153 -12.42 13.21 -9.65
C LEU A 153 -13.13 11.90 -10.01
N ASP A 154 -13.52 11.75 -11.28
CA ASP A 154 -14.12 10.53 -11.82
C ASP A 154 -13.42 9.99 -13.08
N ASP A 155 -12.75 10.85 -13.88
CA ASP A 155 -12.07 10.45 -15.12
C ASP A 155 -10.57 10.16 -14.92
N LEU A 156 -10.20 8.89 -15.09
CA LEU A 156 -8.82 8.40 -15.03
C LEU A 156 -8.17 8.23 -16.43
N ALA A 157 -8.86 8.56 -17.52
CA ALA A 157 -8.36 8.36 -18.89
C ALA A 157 -6.96 8.97 -19.12
N PRO A 158 -6.62 10.17 -18.59
CA PRO A 158 -5.30 10.76 -18.74
C PRO A 158 -4.16 9.93 -18.12
N LEU A 159 -4.45 9.08 -17.13
CA LEU A 159 -3.44 8.24 -16.45
C LEU A 159 -3.08 6.99 -17.26
N GLY A 160 -3.90 6.58 -18.23
CA GLY A 160 -3.75 5.31 -18.94
C GLY A 160 -2.41 5.08 -19.65
N ASN A 161 -1.65 6.14 -19.91
CA ASN A 161 -0.33 6.10 -20.55
C ASN A 161 0.85 6.26 -19.58
N LEU A 162 0.62 6.41 -18.28
CA LEU A 162 1.66 6.58 -17.26
C LEU A 162 2.25 5.22 -16.86
N LYS A 163 2.88 4.53 -17.81
CA LYS A 163 3.33 3.12 -17.66
C LYS A 163 4.41 2.88 -16.59
N ARG A 164 4.96 3.94 -15.98
CA ARG A 164 5.91 3.84 -14.86
C ARG A 164 5.25 4.00 -13.50
N LEU A 165 3.95 4.27 -13.47
CA LEU A 165 3.20 4.41 -12.22
C LEU A 165 3.23 3.05 -11.49
N ASN A 166 3.72 3.06 -10.25
CA ASN A 166 3.77 1.92 -9.35
C ASN A 166 2.92 2.12 -8.09
N ARG A 167 2.61 3.37 -7.71
CA ARG A 167 1.70 3.67 -6.62
C ARG A 167 0.65 4.69 -7.05
N LEU A 168 -0.63 4.36 -6.81
CA LEU A 168 -1.77 5.24 -7.09
C LEU A 168 -2.75 5.22 -5.91
N VAL A 169 -3.01 6.39 -5.33
CA VAL A 169 -3.99 6.56 -4.26
C VAL A 169 -5.16 7.37 -4.78
N LEU A 170 -6.36 6.79 -4.73
CA LEU A 170 -7.63 7.36 -5.21
C LEU A 170 -8.71 7.32 -4.12
N SER A 171 -8.32 7.09 -2.88
CA SER A 171 -9.27 6.96 -1.76
C SER A 171 -10.14 8.20 -1.60
N CYS A 172 -11.44 8.00 -1.30
CA CYS A 172 -12.41 9.11 -1.11
C CYS A 172 -12.58 9.99 -2.36
N SER A 173 -12.55 9.40 -3.58
CA SER A 173 -12.82 10.08 -4.85
C SER A 173 -14.11 9.57 -5.50
N ALA A 174 -14.62 10.27 -6.51
CA ALA A 174 -15.82 9.86 -7.25
C ALA A 174 -15.56 8.72 -8.26
N VAL A 175 -14.34 8.18 -8.32
CA VAL A 175 -13.92 7.16 -9.28
C VAL A 175 -14.81 5.93 -9.22
N SER A 176 -15.27 5.49 -10.41
CA SER A 176 -16.05 4.27 -10.59
C SER A 176 -15.54 3.39 -11.73
N ASP A 177 -14.82 3.97 -12.70
CA ASP A 177 -14.30 3.27 -13.89
C ASP A 177 -12.78 3.07 -13.79
N LEU A 178 -12.35 1.80 -13.69
CA LEU A 178 -10.93 1.42 -13.64
C LEU A 178 -10.33 1.04 -14.99
N ARG A 179 -11.11 1.04 -16.10
CA ARG A 179 -10.61 0.65 -17.44
C ARG A 179 -9.34 1.37 -17.86
N PRO A 180 -9.14 2.67 -17.57
CA PRO A 180 -7.88 3.35 -17.88
C PRO A 180 -6.65 2.74 -17.21
N LEU A 181 -6.82 2.06 -16.07
CA LEU A 181 -5.71 1.47 -15.31
C LEU A 181 -5.24 0.12 -15.85
N ALA A 182 -6.04 -0.57 -16.70
CA ALA A 182 -5.75 -1.93 -17.17
C ALA A 182 -4.38 -2.11 -17.84
N GLY A 183 -3.81 -1.04 -18.37
CA GLY A 183 -2.48 -1.06 -18.99
C GLY A 183 -1.32 -0.67 -18.09
N LEU A 184 -1.54 -0.36 -16.81
CA LEU A 184 -0.51 0.11 -15.87
C LEU A 184 0.18 -1.06 -15.16
N ARG A 185 0.78 -1.96 -15.94
CA ARG A 185 1.36 -3.24 -15.46
C ARG A 185 2.51 -3.10 -14.46
N ASN A 186 2.96 -1.89 -14.17
CA ASN A 186 3.96 -1.64 -13.14
C ASN A 186 3.34 -1.21 -11.80
N LEU A 187 2.00 -1.13 -11.73
CA LEU A 187 1.32 -0.78 -10.50
C LEU A 187 1.54 -1.88 -9.46
N GLU A 188 2.02 -1.46 -8.29
CA GLU A 188 2.33 -2.31 -7.13
C GLU A 188 1.37 -1.99 -5.98
N ASP A 189 1.04 -0.69 -5.79
CA ASP A 189 0.16 -0.22 -4.73
C ASP A 189 -1.04 0.53 -5.33
N LEU A 190 -2.26 0.08 -5.01
CA LEU A 190 -3.51 0.73 -5.42
C LEU A 190 -4.46 0.89 -4.24
N GLU A 191 -4.82 2.14 -3.95
CA GLU A 191 -5.78 2.48 -2.89
C GLU A 191 -7.06 3.07 -3.51
N LEU A 192 -8.19 2.42 -3.24
CA LEU A 192 -9.52 2.74 -3.76
C LEU A 192 -10.58 2.85 -2.65
N ARG A 193 -10.14 3.05 -1.39
CA ARG A 193 -11.05 3.13 -0.25
C ARG A 193 -12.11 4.23 -0.46
N ASP A 194 -13.35 3.95 -0.05
CA ASP A 194 -14.46 4.92 -0.14
C ASP A 194 -14.71 5.44 -1.58
N THR A 195 -14.53 4.60 -2.61
CA THR A 195 -14.85 4.91 -4.01
C THR A 195 -16.15 4.24 -4.47
N SER A 196 -16.60 4.57 -5.69
CA SER A 196 -17.81 4.00 -6.29
C SER A 196 -17.55 2.81 -7.24
N VAL A 197 -16.36 2.24 -7.19
CA VAL A 197 -15.94 1.10 -8.04
C VAL A 197 -16.85 -0.11 -7.80
N SER A 198 -17.15 -0.86 -8.86
CA SER A 198 -17.89 -2.13 -8.80
C SER A 198 -17.25 -3.23 -9.64
N ASP A 199 -16.59 -2.87 -10.75
CA ASP A 199 -15.92 -3.80 -11.66
C ASP A 199 -14.41 -3.79 -11.45
N LEU A 200 -13.86 -4.92 -11.02
CA LEU A 200 -12.43 -5.14 -10.82
C LEU A 200 -11.74 -5.76 -12.05
N SER A 201 -12.48 -6.10 -13.12
CA SER A 201 -11.92 -6.74 -14.32
C SER A 201 -10.69 -6.02 -14.91
N PRO A 202 -10.61 -4.67 -14.88
CA PRO A 202 -9.42 -3.97 -15.37
C PRO A 202 -8.14 -4.25 -14.58
N LEU A 203 -8.25 -4.75 -13.34
CA LEU A 203 -7.10 -5.06 -12.49
C LEU A 203 -6.46 -6.42 -12.81
N ALA A 204 -7.15 -7.31 -13.51
CA ALA A 204 -6.71 -8.69 -13.77
C ALA A 204 -5.32 -8.80 -14.44
N ALA A 205 -4.89 -7.78 -15.20
CA ALA A 205 -3.60 -7.74 -15.88
C ALA A 205 -2.47 -7.10 -15.04
N LEU A 206 -2.75 -6.65 -13.82
CA LEU A 206 -1.79 -5.94 -12.96
C LEU A 206 -0.98 -6.92 -12.10
N GLU A 207 -0.25 -7.82 -12.76
CA GLU A 207 0.48 -8.94 -12.14
C GLU A 207 1.52 -8.53 -11.08
N LYS A 208 1.89 -7.24 -11.02
CA LYS A 208 2.83 -6.71 -10.02
C LYS A 208 2.14 -6.18 -8.77
N LEU A 209 0.81 -6.14 -8.76
CA LEU A 209 0.07 -5.60 -7.61
C LEU A 209 0.41 -6.39 -6.35
N ASP A 210 0.90 -5.68 -5.34
CA ASP A 210 1.34 -6.17 -4.05
C ASP A 210 0.35 -5.76 -2.94
N PHE A 211 -0.15 -4.53 -3.03
CA PHE A 211 -1.14 -3.98 -2.12
C PHE A 211 -2.39 -3.49 -2.84
N LEU A 212 -3.57 -3.92 -2.38
CA LEU A 212 -4.86 -3.45 -2.87
C LEU A 212 -5.81 -3.13 -1.70
N HIS A 213 -6.25 -1.87 -1.63
CA HIS A 213 -7.18 -1.41 -0.62
C HIS A 213 -8.55 -1.07 -1.23
N LEU A 214 -9.57 -1.87 -0.90
CA LEU A 214 -10.96 -1.74 -1.35
C LEU A 214 -11.95 -1.52 -0.18
N GLY A 215 -11.47 -1.07 0.97
CA GLY A 215 -12.34 -0.84 2.14
C GLY A 215 -13.43 0.16 1.86
N ASN A 216 -14.67 -0.11 2.33
CA ASN A 216 -15.88 0.68 2.07
C ASN A 216 -16.30 0.79 0.60
N VAL A 217 -15.73 -0.02 -0.31
CA VAL A 217 -16.19 -0.08 -1.71
C VAL A 217 -17.42 -0.99 -1.80
N VAL A 218 -18.53 -0.45 -1.35
CA VAL A 218 -19.76 -1.21 -1.04
C VAL A 218 -20.42 -1.95 -2.23
N LYS A 219 -19.97 -1.72 -3.46
CA LYS A 219 -20.47 -2.41 -4.64
C LYS A 219 -19.63 -3.61 -5.07
N VAL A 220 -18.42 -3.76 -4.52
CA VAL A 220 -17.53 -4.89 -4.83
C VAL A 220 -18.05 -6.16 -4.17
N HIS A 221 -18.25 -7.21 -4.99
CA HIS A 221 -18.69 -8.54 -4.56
C HIS A 221 -17.97 -9.68 -5.31
N ASP A 222 -17.46 -9.43 -6.51
CA ASP A 222 -16.74 -10.41 -7.35
C ASP A 222 -15.22 -10.21 -7.26
N LEU A 223 -14.52 -11.22 -6.74
CA LEU A 223 -13.06 -11.24 -6.63
C LEU A 223 -12.37 -12.05 -7.74
N ASN A 224 -13.11 -12.64 -8.70
CA ASN A 224 -12.50 -13.44 -9.77
C ASN A 224 -11.39 -12.70 -10.53
N PRO A 225 -11.49 -11.38 -10.80
CA PRO A 225 -10.40 -10.66 -11.46
C PRO A 225 -9.06 -10.64 -10.69
N LEU A 226 -9.09 -10.93 -9.38
CA LEU A 226 -7.88 -10.93 -8.54
C LEU A 226 -7.18 -12.30 -8.48
N ALA A 227 -7.83 -13.38 -8.99
CA ALA A 227 -7.38 -14.77 -8.81
C ALA A 227 -5.94 -15.05 -9.29
N ASP A 228 -5.47 -14.31 -10.29
CA ASP A 228 -4.14 -14.46 -10.88
C ASP A 228 -3.10 -13.43 -10.40
N LEU A 229 -3.45 -12.55 -9.48
CA LEU A 229 -2.54 -11.55 -8.91
C LEU A 229 -1.61 -12.21 -7.86
N LYS A 230 -0.76 -13.12 -8.30
CA LYS A 230 0.06 -13.98 -7.42
C LYS A 230 1.10 -13.24 -6.55
N ARG A 231 1.33 -11.94 -6.81
CA ARG A 231 2.20 -11.11 -5.99
C ARG A 231 1.47 -10.41 -4.86
N LEU A 232 0.12 -10.43 -4.88
CA LEU A 232 -0.68 -9.74 -3.87
C LEU A 232 -0.34 -10.27 -2.48
N ASN A 233 0.15 -9.34 -1.64
CA ASN A 233 0.61 -9.58 -0.28
C ASN A 233 -0.41 -9.05 0.74
N TRP A 234 -1.01 -7.90 0.47
CA TRP A 234 -1.97 -7.28 1.35
C TRP A 234 -3.25 -6.90 0.61
N LEU A 235 -4.38 -7.46 1.07
CA LEU A 235 -5.71 -7.19 0.51
C LEU A 235 -6.67 -6.72 1.61
N VAL A 236 -7.24 -5.52 1.41
CA VAL A 236 -8.21 -4.92 2.34
C VAL A 236 -9.56 -4.81 1.66
N LEU A 237 -10.56 -5.48 2.21
CA LEU A 237 -11.92 -5.62 1.67
C LEU A 237 -13.01 -5.23 2.69
N TYR A 238 -12.66 -4.56 3.80
CA TYR A 238 -13.66 -4.30 4.83
C TYR A 238 -14.86 -3.51 4.32
N ASN A 239 -16.06 -3.87 4.83
CA ASN A 239 -17.34 -3.26 4.45
C ASN A 239 -17.65 -3.35 2.94
N THR A 240 -17.20 -4.39 2.25
CA THR A 240 -17.63 -4.73 0.88
C THR A 240 -18.78 -5.75 0.89
N GLN A 241 -19.34 -6.08 -0.29
CA GLN A 241 -20.38 -7.11 -0.41
C GLN A 241 -19.80 -8.51 -0.70
N VAL A 242 -18.51 -8.70 -0.51
CA VAL A 242 -17.81 -9.97 -0.74
C VAL A 242 -18.37 -11.05 0.18
N SER A 243 -18.69 -12.23 -0.41
CA SER A 243 -19.15 -13.42 0.31
C SER A 243 -18.35 -14.68 -0.07
N ASP A 244 -17.74 -14.68 -1.26
CA ASP A 244 -16.95 -15.80 -1.78
C ASP A 244 -15.46 -15.44 -1.82
N LEU A 245 -14.65 -16.21 -1.08
CA LEU A 245 -13.19 -16.07 -1.06
C LEU A 245 -12.48 -17.08 -1.98
N THR A 246 -13.21 -17.93 -2.72
CA THR A 246 -12.65 -18.94 -3.62
C THR A 246 -11.60 -18.38 -4.59
N PRO A 247 -11.76 -17.17 -5.17
CA PRO A 247 -10.74 -16.60 -6.03
C PRO A 247 -9.39 -16.32 -5.35
N LEU A 248 -9.37 -16.22 -4.01
CA LEU A 248 -8.16 -15.96 -3.25
C LEU A 248 -7.33 -17.21 -2.96
N ALA A 249 -7.89 -18.43 -3.15
CA ALA A 249 -7.24 -19.70 -2.77
C ALA A 249 -5.85 -19.91 -3.40
N GLY A 250 -5.60 -19.29 -4.56
CA GLY A 250 -4.30 -19.38 -5.24
C GLY A 250 -3.31 -18.26 -4.92
N LEU A 251 -3.64 -17.33 -4.04
CA LEU A 251 -2.79 -16.17 -3.70
C LEU A 251 -1.82 -16.51 -2.56
N ILE A 252 -0.94 -17.47 -2.81
CA ILE A 252 -0.02 -18.05 -1.80
C ILE A 252 0.99 -17.09 -1.19
N ASN A 253 1.08 -15.86 -1.71
CA ASN A 253 1.93 -14.82 -1.16
C ASN A 253 1.15 -13.85 -0.24
N LEU A 254 -0.15 -14.04 -0.08
CA LEU A 254 -0.97 -13.17 0.76
C LEU A 254 -0.54 -13.32 2.24
N GLU A 255 -0.13 -12.21 2.84
CA GLU A 255 0.29 -12.11 4.24
C GLU A 255 -0.78 -11.43 5.10
N ARG A 256 -1.56 -10.50 4.52
CA ARG A 256 -2.59 -9.76 5.25
C ARG A 256 -3.90 -9.74 4.50
N LEU A 257 -4.97 -10.12 5.19
CA LEU A 257 -6.33 -10.11 4.66
C LEU A 257 -7.30 -9.52 5.68
N ASP A 258 -7.93 -8.40 5.31
CA ASP A 258 -9.01 -7.80 6.08
C ASP A 258 -10.33 -7.91 5.30
N VAL A 259 -11.24 -8.74 5.81
CA VAL A 259 -12.61 -8.92 5.31
C VAL A 259 -13.67 -8.50 6.35
N ASN A 260 -13.32 -7.58 7.25
CA ASN A 260 -14.24 -7.09 8.27
C ASN A 260 -15.52 -6.50 7.64
N GLY A 261 -16.68 -6.77 8.24
CA GLY A 261 -17.96 -6.22 7.75
C GLY A 261 -18.41 -6.71 6.38
N THR A 262 -17.81 -7.79 5.86
CA THR A 262 -18.22 -8.46 4.61
C THR A 262 -19.34 -9.49 4.88
N ARG A 263 -19.70 -10.28 3.87
CA ARG A 263 -20.70 -11.36 3.97
C ARG A 263 -20.07 -12.76 3.93
N VAL A 264 -18.80 -12.86 4.24
CA VAL A 264 -18.03 -14.12 4.26
C VAL A 264 -18.60 -15.07 5.30
N ARG A 265 -18.78 -16.34 4.91
CA ARG A 265 -19.24 -17.43 5.80
C ARG A 265 -18.27 -18.59 5.86
N GLU A 266 -17.50 -18.82 4.80
CA GLU A 266 -16.59 -19.93 4.65
C GLU A 266 -15.15 -19.48 4.54
N LEU A 267 -14.27 -20.09 5.31
CA LEU A 267 -12.83 -19.82 5.30
C LEU A 267 -12.03 -20.91 4.57
N SER A 268 -12.70 -21.94 4.02
CA SER A 268 -12.06 -23.06 3.30
C SER A 268 -11.10 -22.62 2.19
N PRO A 269 -11.36 -21.53 1.43
CA PRO A 269 -10.41 -21.05 0.43
C PRO A 269 -9.07 -20.54 0.99
N LEU A 270 -9.01 -20.23 2.29
CA LEU A 270 -7.80 -19.71 2.94
C LEU A 270 -6.85 -20.80 3.42
N ALA A 271 -7.28 -22.07 3.45
CA ALA A 271 -6.52 -23.18 4.08
C ALA A 271 -5.09 -23.38 3.52
N GLY A 272 -4.84 -22.97 2.24
CA GLY A 272 -3.53 -23.07 1.60
C GLY A 272 -2.66 -21.82 1.69
N LEU A 273 -3.13 -20.75 2.33
CA LEU A 273 -2.42 -19.47 2.40
C LEU A 273 -1.43 -19.44 3.58
N GLU A 274 -0.45 -20.32 3.54
CA GLU A 274 0.48 -20.55 4.65
C GLU A 274 1.31 -19.32 5.06
N LYS A 275 1.41 -18.31 4.20
CA LYS A 275 2.13 -17.06 4.51
C LYS A 275 1.28 -16.07 5.29
N LEU A 276 -0.02 -16.31 5.46
CA LEU A 276 -0.91 -15.40 6.13
C LEU A 276 -0.43 -15.13 7.57
N ASP A 277 -0.17 -13.87 7.86
CA ASP A 277 0.34 -13.33 9.12
C ASP A 277 -0.78 -12.60 9.90
N GLU A 278 -1.67 -11.93 9.17
CA GLU A 278 -2.80 -11.18 9.73
C GLU A 278 -4.11 -11.52 9.00
N LEU A 279 -5.14 -11.90 9.77
CA LEU A 279 -6.47 -12.19 9.26
C LEU A 279 -7.55 -11.55 10.13
N ASP A 280 -8.30 -10.64 9.54
CA ASP A 280 -9.41 -9.96 10.20
C ASP A 280 -10.75 -10.34 9.56
N VAL A 281 -11.63 -10.99 10.34
CA VAL A 281 -12.94 -11.50 9.93
C VAL A 281 -13.97 -11.14 11.00
N VAL A 282 -14.18 -9.83 11.25
CA VAL A 282 -15.10 -9.32 12.27
C VAL A 282 -16.23 -8.52 11.61
N GLY A 283 -17.49 -8.76 12.00
CA GLY A 283 -18.63 -7.96 11.54
C GLY A 283 -19.97 -8.62 11.78
N ALA A 284 -21.04 -7.84 11.75
CA ALA A 284 -22.38 -8.30 12.09
C ALA A 284 -22.97 -9.32 11.07
N GLU A 285 -22.53 -9.28 9.82
CA GLU A 285 -23.02 -10.18 8.76
C GLU A 285 -22.13 -11.42 8.59
N ILE A 286 -20.94 -11.45 9.21
CA ILE A 286 -20.03 -12.58 9.14
C ILE A 286 -20.56 -13.73 10.02
N LYS A 287 -20.68 -14.91 9.42
CA LYS A 287 -21.17 -16.12 10.07
C LYS A 287 -20.17 -17.26 9.89
N VAL A 288 -18.98 -17.11 10.47
CA VAL A 288 -18.00 -18.22 10.46
C VAL A 288 -18.44 -19.29 11.43
N GLU A 289 -18.60 -20.52 10.93
CA GLU A 289 -19.03 -21.69 11.71
C GLU A 289 -17.89 -22.69 11.88
N ASP A 290 -16.99 -22.78 10.90
CA ASP A 290 -15.88 -23.75 10.88
C ASP A 290 -14.52 -23.05 10.82
N LEU A 291 -13.66 -23.32 11.81
CA LEU A 291 -12.30 -22.81 11.89
C LEU A 291 -11.24 -23.84 11.42
N ALA A 292 -11.65 -25.06 11.06
CA ALA A 292 -10.73 -26.12 10.60
C ALA A 292 -9.79 -25.65 9.46
N PRO A 293 -10.23 -24.81 8.51
CA PRO A 293 -9.35 -24.28 7.47
C PRO A 293 -8.17 -23.45 7.99
N LEU A 294 -8.28 -22.86 9.19
CA LEU A 294 -7.23 -22.05 9.79
C LEU A 294 -6.12 -22.86 10.46
N ALA A 295 -6.38 -24.15 10.79
CA ALA A 295 -5.44 -24.99 11.54
C ALA A 295 -4.05 -25.12 10.88
N GLY A 296 -3.97 -24.95 9.55
CA GLY A 296 -2.72 -24.99 8.76
C GLY A 296 -1.95 -23.69 8.71
N LEU A 297 -2.53 -22.56 9.13
CA LEU A 297 -1.96 -21.22 8.96
C LEU A 297 -0.95 -20.86 10.06
N LYS A 298 0.11 -21.66 10.17
CA LYS A 298 1.11 -21.61 11.26
C LYS A 298 1.91 -20.30 11.35
N ASN A 299 1.77 -19.41 10.37
CA ASN A 299 2.43 -18.11 10.39
C ASN A 299 1.55 -17.00 10.98
N LEU A 300 0.25 -17.25 11.24
CA LEU A 300 -0.65 -16.25 11.81
C LEU A 300 -0.11 -15.71 13.13
N ARG A 301 0.00 -14.38 13.20
CA ARG A 301 0.35 -13.60 14.39
C ARG A 301 -0.83 -12.78 14.91
N SER A 302 -1.70 -12.35 14.02
CA SER A 302 -2.91 -11.61 14.38
C SER A 302 -4.13 -12.30 13.78
N LEU A 303 -5.12 -12.58 14.62
CA LEU A 303 -6.38 -13.19 14.21
C LEU A 303 -7.55 -12.49 14.91
N SER A 304 -8.47 -11.95 14.12
CA SER A 304 -9.73 -11.40 14.64
C SER A 304 -10.91 -12.13 14.00
N LEU A 305 -11.76 -12.70 14.82
CA LEU A 305 -12.92 -13.49 14.38
C LEU A 305 -14.20 -13.09 15.09
N SER A 306 -15.31 -13.03 14.34
CA SER A 306 -16.67 -13.07 14.89
C SER A 306 -17.32 -14.41 14.56
N MET A 307 -17.73 -15.14 15.59
CA MET A 307 -18.42 -16.42 15.49
C MET A 307 -19.87 -16.27 15.99
N THR A 308 -20.83 -16.47 15.10
CA THR A 308 -22.25 -16.33 15.47
C THR A 308 -22.89 -17.65 15.91
N GLU A 309 -22.48 -18.77 15.36
CA GLU A 309 -23.05 -20.10 15.61
C GLU A 309 -21.97 -21.15 15.96
N GLY A 310 -20.73 -20.97 15.53
CA GLY A 310 -19.60 -21.85 15.86
C GLY A 310 -19.20 -21.75 17.34
N ARG A 311 -18.82 -22.89 17.92
CA ARG A 311 -18.42 -23.01 19.34
C ARG A 311 -17.03 -23.58 19.52
N ASP A 312 -16.49 -24.21 18.48
CA ASP A 312 -15.23 -24.95 18.52
C ASP A 312 -14.06 -24.06 18.08
N VAL A 313 -13.19 -23.74 19.02
CA VAL A 313 -11.92 -23.02 18.77
C VAL A 313 -10.71 -23.97 18.78
N THR A 314 -10.92 -25.28 18.86
CA THR A 314 -9.85 -26.29 18.84
C THR A 314 -8.91 -26.14 17.64
N PRO A 315 -9.38 -25.80 16.42
CA PRO A 315 -8.46 -25.61 15.30
C PRO A 315 -7.41 -24.52 15.48
N LEU A 316 -7.61 -23.61 16.44
CA LEU A 316 -6.67 -22.53 16.72
C LEU A 316 -5.49 -22.98 17.59
N SER A 317 -5.60 -24.10 18.34
CA SER A 317 -4.58 -24.53 19.32
C SER A 317 -3.18 -24.68 18.73
N GLY A 318 -3.08 -25.05 17.44
CA GLY A 318 -1.79 -25.19 16.75
C GLY A 318 -1.19 -23.92 16.16
N LEU A 319 -1.78 -22.74 16.39
CA LEU A 319 -1.29 -21.46 15.85
C LEU A 319 -0.23 -20.84 16.77
N GLU A 320 0.90 -21.52 16.90
CA GLU A 320 1.94 -21.23 17.89
C GLU A 320 2.54 -19.80 17.79
N LYS A 321 2.44 -19.15 16.62
CA LYS A 321 2.97 -17.79 16.43
C LYS A 321 1.97 -16.69 16.80
N LEU A 322 0.75 -17.05 17.19
CA LEU A 322 -0.30 -16.09 17.45
C LEU A 322 0.04 -15.19 18.65
N CYS A 323 0.11 -13.88 18.43
CA CYS A 323 0.39 -12.87 19.44
C CYS A 323 -0.85 -12.06 19.81
N LEU A 324 -1.75 -11.83 18.85
CA LEU A 324 -3.01 -11.11 19.05
C LEU A 324 -4.18 -12.00 18.63
N LEU A 325 -5.12 -12.21 19.55
CA LEU A 325 -6.36 -12.94 19.28
C LEU A 325 -7.56 -12.12 19.70
N THR A 326 -8.48 -11.90 18.76
CA THR A 326 -9.81 -11.36 19.05
C THR A 326 -10.86 -12.40 18.69
N LEU A 327 -11.64 -12.85 19.69
CA LEU A 327 -12.80 -13.72 19.48
C LEU A 327 -14.06 -13.00 19.97
N ARG A 328 -15.08 -12.95 19.12
CA ARG A 328 -16.41 -12.45 19.46
C ARG A 328 -17.45 -13.53 19.18
N GLY A 329 -18.39 -13.70 20.08
CA GLY A 329 -19.49 -14.67 19.91
C GLY A 329 -20.03 -15.11 21.27
N GLU A 330 -21.31 -14.90 21.51
CA GLU A 330 -21.96 -15.27 22.78
C GLU A 330 -22.04 -16.78 22.99
N GLN A 331 -21.93 -17.57 21.93
CA GLN A 331 -21.98 -19.03 21.95
C GLN A 331 -20.63 -19.67 22.34
N LEU A 332 -19.52 -18.90 22.28
CA LEU A 332 -18.20 -19.38 22.69
C LEU A 332 -18.16 -19.58 24.19
N ASN A 333 -17.91 -20.83 24.63
CA ASN A 333 -17.90 -21.22 26.05
C ASN A 333 -16.73 -22.12 26.43
N ASP A 334 -16.06 -22.77 25.49
CA ASP A 334 -14.84 -23.56 25.72
C ASP A 334 -13.64 -22.81 25.17
N PHE A 335 -12.76 -22.36 26.05
CA PHE A 335 -11.52 -21.66 25.73
C PHE A 335 -10.29 -22.49 26.07
N SER A 336 -10.46 -23.79 26.43
CA SER A 336 -9.36 -24.70 26.77
C SER A 336 -8.28 -24.81 25.67
N PRO A 337 -8.63 -24.74 24.35
CA PRO A 337 -7.63 -24.73 23.28
C PRO A 337 -6.66 -23.57 23.29
N LEU A 338 -7.03 -22.44 23.94
CA LEU A 338 -6.16 -21.25 24.01
C LEU A 338 -4.93 -21.47 24.89
N ALA A 339 -4.94 -22.48 25.78
CA ALA A 339 -3.81 -22.81 26.65
C ALA A 339 -2.52 -23.15 25.85
N GLU A 340 -2.67 -23.64 24.62
CA GLU A 340 -1.55 -23.98 23.73
C GLU A 340 -0.89 -22.75 23.08
N LEU A 341 -1.56 -21.59 23.10
CA LEU A 341 -1.13 -20.36 22.40
C LEU A 341 -0.15 -19.54 23.25
N THR A 342 0.98 -20.10 23.62
CA THR A 342 1.94 -19.55 24.59
C THR A 342 2.61 -18.25 24.15
N ASN A 343 2.46 -17.83 22.90
CA ASN A 343 2.96 -16.57 22.39
C ASN A 343 1.94 -15.41 22.45
N LEU A 344 0.71 -15.65 22.93
CA LEU A 344 -0.29 -14.60 23.06
C LEU A 344 0.18 -13.48 24.00
N GLU A 345 0.12 -12.25 23.48
CA GLU A 345 0.39 -11.01 24.20
C GLU A 345 -0.90 -10.24 24.49
N ILE A 346 -1.83 -10.28 23.57
CA ILE A 346 -3.13 -9.59 23.67
C ILE A 346 -4.26 -10.57 23.34
N VAL A 347 -5.22 -10.69 24.25
CA VAL A 347 -6.43 -11.46 24.01
C VAL A 347 -7.67 -10.60 24.23
N ARG A 348 -8.61 -10.63 23.27
CA ARG A 348 -9.89 -9.92 23.32
C ARG A 348 -11.04 -10.90 23.26
N LEU A 349 -11.75 -11.06 24.37
CA LEU A 349 -12.87 -12.00 24.55
C LEU A 349 -14.14 -11.28 25.01
N ASP A 350 -14.23 -9.97 24.73
CA ASP A 350 -15.38 -9.17 25.14
C ASP A 350 -16.69 -9.73 24.59
N GLY A 351 -17.73 -9.80 25.43
CA GLY A 351 -19.06 -10.24 25.04
C GLY A 351 -19.19 -11.74 24.78
N THR A 352 -18.18 -12.54 25.11
CA THR A 352 -18.25 -14.02 25.03
C THR A 352 -18.87 -14.62 26.30
N SER A 353 -19.14 -15.94 26.31
CA SER A 353 -19.58 -16.67 27.50
C SER A 353 -18.43 -17.08 28.44
N LEU A 354 -17.25 -16.46 28.32
CA LEU A 354 -16.08 -16.74 29.17
C LEU A 354 -16.46 -16.64 30.66
N SER A 355 -16.13 -17.66 31.42
CA SER A 355 -16.34 -17.70 32.89
C SER A 355 -15.11 -18.25 33.61
N ASP A 356 -14.37 -19.18 33.00
CA ASP A 356 -13.16 -19.81 33.53
C ASP A 356 -11.91 -19.23 32.82
N LEU A 357 -10.99 -18.70 33.62
CA LEU A 357 -9.71 -18.14 33.15
C LEU A 357 -8.55 -19.13 33.24
N SER A 358 -8.78 -20.35 33.70
CA SER A 358 -7.73 -21.39 33.83
C SER A 358 -6.95 -21.63 32.52
N PRO A 359 -7.58 -21.61 31.32
CA PRO A 359 -6.85 -21.76 30.06
C PRO A 359 -5.81 -20.65 29.78
N LEU A 360 -5.93 -19.51 30.45
CA LEU A 360 -5.02 -18.39 30.26
C LEU A 360 -3.87 -18.38 31.26
N SER A 361 -3.91 -19.20 32.32
CA SER A 361 -2.98 -19.15 33.46
C SER A 361 -1.51 -19.38 33.09
N GLU A 362 -1.22 -20.15 32.04
CA GLU A 362 0.14 -20.48 31.61
C GLU A 362 0.65 -19.55 30.47
N LEU A 363 -0.15 -18.59 30.01
CA LEU A 363 0.21 -17.70 28.92
C LEU A 363 1.14 -16.57 29.41
N ARG A 364 2.38 -16.93 29.73
CA ARG A 364 3.38 -16.06 30.39
C ARG A 364 3.74 -14.77 29.61
N LYS A 365 3.42 -14.71 28.31
CA LYS A 365 3.62 -13.52 27.47
C LYS A 365 2.41 -12.58 27.45
N LEU A 366 1.29 -13.00 28.06
CA LEU A 366 0.06 -12.24 28.04
C LEU A 366 0.20 -10.96 28.87
N ARG A 367 -0.11 -9.82 28.23
CA ARG A 367 0.04 -8.47 28.80
C ARG A 367 -1.30 -7.74 28.91
N ILE A 368 -2.20 -7.98 27.95
CA ILE A 368 -3.47 -7.23 27.88
C ILE A 368 -4.63 -8.22 27.67
N ILE A 369 -5.64 -8.14 28.56
CA ILE A 369 -6.84 -8.95 28.47
C ILE A 369 -8.07 -8.06 28.39
N TYR A 370 -8.89 -8.22 27.34
CA TYR A 370 -10.22 -7.64 27.22
C TYR A 370 -11.26 -8.76 27.46
N MET A 371 -12.02 -8.65 28.54
CA MET A 371 -13.06 -9.62 28.92
C MET A 371 -14.32 -8.94 29.45
N SER A 372 -14.58 -7.72 28.97
CA SER A 372 -15.79 -6.98 29.35
C SER A 372 -17.05 -7.71 28.88
N ARG A 373 -18.15 -7.62 29.64
CA ARG A 373 -19.43 -8.29 29.33
C ARG A 373 -19.31 -9.82 29.25
N THR A 374 -18.47 -10.41 30.10
CA THR A 374 -18.32 -11.86 30.25
C THR A 374 -18.89 -12.35 31.59
N LYS A 375 -18.87 -13.66 31.84
CA LYS A 375 -19.34 -14.27 33.07
C LYS A 375 -18.23 -14.49 34.10
N VAL A 376 -17.04 -13.95 33.87
CA VAL A 376 -15.88 -14.09 34.75
C VAL A 376 -16.21 -13.52 36.13
N SER A 377 -15.89 -14.28 37.18
CA SER A 377 -16.04 -13.92 38.58
C SER A 377 -14.77 -14.13 39.41
N ASP A 378 -13.85 -14.99 38.94
CA ASP A 378 -12.59 -15.33 39.61
C ASP A 378 -11.40 -14.88 38.75
N LEU A 379 -10.51 -14.05 39.33
CA LEU A 379 -9.28 -13.56 38.71
C LEU A 379 -8.04 -14.34 39.16
N SER A 380 -8.18 -15.33 40.09
CA SER A 380 -7.06 -16.06 40.63
C SER A 380 -6.19 -16.78 39.61
N PRO A 381 -6.72 -17.29 38.45
CA PRO A 381 -5.86 -17.91 37.44
C PRO A 381 -4.85 -16.94 36.77
N LEU A 382 -5.07 -15.63 36.92
CA LEU A 382 -4.21 -14.61 36.30
C LEU A 382 -3.09 -14.12 37.21
N VAL A 383 -3.02 -14.56 38.46
CA VAL A 383 -2.11 -14.03 39.51
C VAL A 383 -0.64 -14.19 39.16
N GLU A 384 -0.25 -15.22 38.41
CA GLU A 384 1.14 -15.49 38.03
C GLU A 384 1.57 -14.79 36.71
N LEU A 385 0.66 -14.05 36.06
CA LEU A 385 0.93 -13.40 34.78
C LEU A 385 1.49 -11.99 34.98
N ASN A 386 2.28 -11.49 34.04
CA ASN A 386 2.80 -10.11 34.04
C ASN A 386 1.88 -9.17 33.29
N LEU A 387 0.65 -8.97 33.78
CA LEU A 387 -0.38 -8.19 33.11
C LEU A 387 -0.14 -6.68 33.27
N GLU A 388 -0.31 -5.95 32.14
CA GLU A 388 -0.25 -4.48 32.09
C GLU A 388 -1.65 -3.86 32.17
N ARG A 389 -2.63 -4.51 31.52
CA ARG A 389 -4.01 -4.00 31.46
C ARG A 389 -5.03 -5.11 31.45
N ILE A 390 -6.10 -4.94 32.25
CA ILE A 390 -7.29 -5.79 32.15
C ILE A 390 -8.54 -4.94 32.02
N PHE A 391 -9.47 -5.37 31.16
CA PHE A 391 -10.76 -4.70 30.92
C PHE A 391 -11.86 -5.65 31.37
N ILE A 392 -12.54 -5.34 32.50
CA ILE A 392 -13.51 -6.20 33.18
C ILE A 392 -14.89 -5.56 33.33
N ARG A 393 -15.22 -4.58 32.46
CA ARG A 393 -16.51 -3.88 32.54
C ARG A 393 -17.67 -4.86 32.38
N LYS A 394 -18.66 -4.81 33.30
CA LYS A 394 -19.84 -5.70 33.31
C LYS A 394 -19.48 -7.20 33.40
N THR A 395 -18.43 -7.56 34.13
CA THR A 395 -18.15 -8.93 34.56
C THR A 395 -18.85 -9.20 35.92
N ARG A 396 -18.65 -10.42 36.46
CA ARG A 396 -19.14 -10.81 37.78
C ARG A 396 -18.09 -10.71 38.89
N VAL A 397 -16.93 -10.10 38.59
CA VAL A 397 -15.84 -9.89 39.56
C VAL A 397 -16.33 -8.96 40.69
N ASN A 398 -16.22 -9.42 41.91
CA ASN A 398 -16.56 -8.66 43.12
C ASN A 398 -15.35 -7.86 43.64
N GLU A 399 -15.58 -6.95 44.63
CA GLU A 399 -14.50 -6.10 45.17
C GLU A 399 -13.39 -6.92 45.84
N SER A 400 -13.71 -8.01 46.56
CA SER A 400 -12.71 -8.84 47.22
C SER A 400 -11.77 -9.49 46.22
N GLN A 401 -12.27 -10.00 45.10
CA GLN A 401 -11.46 -10.55 43.99
C GLN A 401 -10.59 -9.46 43.36
N LEU A 402 -11.14 -8.28 43.19
CA LEU A 402 -10.44 -7.14 42.61
C LEU A 402 -9.32 -6.65 43.50
N GLU A 403 -9.55 -6.55 44.83
CA GLU A 403 -8.52 -6.18 45.80
C GLU A 403 -7.38 -7.19 45.84
N ALA A 404 -7.70 -8.49 45.85
CA ALA A 404 -6.70 -9.55 45.81
C ALA A 404 -5.86 -9.48 44.51
N PHE A 405 -6.50 -9.25 43.38
CA PHE A 405 -5.81 -9.09 42.11
C PHE A 405 -4.89 -7.86 42.09
N ARG A 406 -5.35 -6.71 42.60
CA ARG A 406 -4.54 -5.47 42.67
C ARG A 406 -3.32 -5.59 43.58
N LEU A 407 -3.45 -6.36 44.68
CA LEU A 407 -2.34 -6.66 45.58
C LEU A 407 -1.26 -7.50 44.86
N ALA A 408 -1.67 -8.46 44.05
CA ALA A 408 -0.74 -9.27 43.25
C ALA A 408 -0.13 -8.49 42.06
N HIS A 409 -0.89 -7.53 41.50
CA HIS A 409 -0.51 -6.76 40.31
C HIS A 409 -0.57 -5.24 40.53
N PRO A 410 0.30 -4.65 41.34
CA PRO A 410 0.26 -3.24 41.69
C PRO A 410 0.44 -2.30 40.51
N ASN A 411 1.08 -2.76 39.42
CA ASN A 411 1.35 -2.00 38.21
C ASN A 411 0.33 -2.26 37.07
N CYS A 412 -0.64 -3.16 37.26
CA CYS A 412 -1.64 -3.47 36.24
C CYS A 412 -2.77 -2.45 36.25
N ALA A 413 -3.05 -1.83 35.11
CA ALA A 413 -4.21 -0.95 34.96
C ALA A 413 -5.50 -1.78 34.83
N VAL A 414 -6.47 -1.56 35.74
CA VAL A 414 -7.77 -2.27 35.76
C VAL A 414 -8.87 -1.31 35.32
N TYR A 415 -9.54 -1.64 34.21
CA TYR A 415 -10.65 -0.86 33.63
C TYR A 415 -11.99 -1.59 33.91
N ARG A 416 -12.86 -0.93 34.68
CA ARG A 416 -14.14 -1.48 35.15
C ARG A 416 -15.34 -0.75 34.59
#